data_454b1534fac2d3229723eb65f6950c8f
#
_entry.id   454b1534fac2d3229723eb65f6950c8f
#
_cell.length_a   1.000
_cell.length_b   1.000
_cell.length_c   1.000
_cell.angle_alpha   90.00
_cell.angle_beta   90.00
_cell.angle_gamma   90.00
#
_symmetry.space_group_name_H-M   'P 1'
#
loop_
_entity.id
_entity.type
_entity.pdbx_description
1 polymer ?
#
loop_
_entity_poly.entity_id
_entity_poly.type
_entity_poly.pdbx_seq_one_letter_code
_entity_poly.pdbx_strand_id
1 'polypeptide(L)'
;HMTMPPLPRTTADGVVDPMQPAFSAFVFKIQANMNKAHRDRIAFMRICSGKFERDHEYLHVQGGKTLKLAQPQQLMAQERAIINEAYAGDIIGVFDPGIFSIGDTICDAKLRVRFEGIPTFAPEHFSVISQVDTMKRKQFVKGVTQIAQEGAIQIFHEPNSGMEEVIVGAVGVLQFEVLEYRLKNEYNIDIRRRDLSYSYIRWITSEGTDPTALNLASDTKWVQDFRGHNLLIFNNEWSIRWAEQKNPGLTLAEFSTNQDDEA
;
A
#
# COMPACT_ATOMS: atom_id res chain seq x y z
N HIS A 1 -21.10 -24.08 20.21
CA HIS A 1 -21.11 -22.98 19.22
C HIS A 1 -20.48 -23.50 17.94
N MET A 2 -21.31 -23.73 16.91
CA MET A 2 -20.81 -24.11 15.59
C MET A 2 -20.61 -22.80 14.80
N THR A 3 -19.39 -22.27 14.83
CA THR A 3 -19.01 -21.24 13.88
C THR A 3 -18.52 -21.92 12.61
N MET A 4 -18.95 -21.42 11.45
CA MET A 4 -18.43 -21.90 10.18
C MET A 4 -16.93 -21.55 10.08
N PRO A 5 -16.09 -22.44 9.53
CA PRO A 5 -14.70 -22.10 9.26
C PRO A 5 -14.62 -20.91 8.30
N PRO A 6 -13.51 -20.14 8.34
CA PRO A 6 -13.32 -19.06 7.39
C PRO A 6 -13.30 -19.61 5.96
N LEU A 7 -13.72 -18.78 4.99
CA LEU A 7 -13.69 -19.18 3.59
C LEU A 7 -12.26 -19.34 3.09
N PRO A 8 -12.00 -20.32 2.21
CA PRO A 8 -10.73 -20.46 1.52
C PRO A 8 -10.34 -19.18 0.77
N ARG A 9 -9.05 -18.92 0.65
CA ARG A 9 -8.54 -17.73 -0.03
C ARG A 9 -7.78 -18.12 -1.29
N THR A 10 -8.08 -17.41 -2.37
CA THR A 10 -7.39 -17.60 -3.66
C THR A 10 -5.99 -16.98 -3.64
N THR A 11 -5.08 -17.59 -4.36
CA THR A 11 -3.73 -17.14 -4.64
C THR A 11 -3.42 -17.37 -6.11
N ALA A 12 -2.33 -16.84 -6.62
CA ALA A 12 -1.88 -17.10 -8.00
C ALA A 12 -1.68 -18.60 -8.27
N ASP A 13 -1.24 -19.37 -7.26
CA ASP A 13 -0.90 -20.79 -7.37
C ASP A 13 -2.06 -21.74 -7.00
N GLY A 14 -3.24 -21.21 -6.63
CA GLY A 14 -4.40 -22.01 -6.24
C GLY A 14 -5.17 -21.48 -5.06
N VAL A 15 -5.76 -22.36 -4.26
CA VAL A 15 -6.61 -22.02 -3.13
C VAL A 15 -5.98 -22.50 -1.83
N VAL A 16 -5.89 -21.62 -0.85
CA VAL A 16 -5.44 -21.93 0.52
C VAL A 16 -6.63 -22.38 1.34
N ASP A 17 -6.61 -23.63 1.79
CA ASP A 17 -7.62 -24.19 2.70
C ASP A 17 -7.34 -23.70 4.13
N PRO A 18 -8.30 -23.07 4.83
CA PRO A 18 -8.15 -22.65 6.22
C PRO A 18 -7.78 -23.78 7.17
N MET A 19 -8.18 -25.01 6.86
CA MET A 19 -7.95 -26.18 7.71
C MET A 19 -6.57 -26.82 7.52
N GLN A 20 -5.77 -26.38 6.52
CA GLN A 20 -4.41 -26.88 6.37
C GLN A 20 -3.53 -26.50 7.56
N PRO A 21 -2.59 -27.36 7.98
CA PRO A 21 -1.78 -27.11 9.18
C PRO A 21 -0.74 -26.00 9.03
N ALA A 22 -0.29 -25.73 7.80
CA ALA A 22 0.71 -24.70 7.52
C ALA A 22 0.14 -23.31 7.71
N PHE A 23 0.87 -22.45 8.44
CA PHE A 23 0.45 -21.07 8.69
C PHE A 23 0.55 -20.21 7.45
N SER A 24 -0.47 -19.42 7.23
CA SER A 24 -0.43 -18.29 6.29
C SER A 24 -1.34 -17.15 6.75
N ALA A 25 -0.89 -15.93 6.50
CA ALA A 25 -1.63 -14.71 6.81
C ALA A 25 -1.30 -13.61 5.79
N PHE A 26 -2.15 -12.61 5.69
CA PHE A 26 -1.86 -11.43 4.88
C PHE A 26 -2.10 -10.14 5.67
N VAL A 27 -1.30 -9.13 5.38
CA VAL A 27 -1.43 -7.79 5.94
C VAL A 27 -2.55 -7.04 5.23
N PHE A 28 -3.60 -6.69 5.95
CA PHE A 28 -4.72 -5.95 5.36
C PHE A 28 -4.82 -4.49 5.80
N LYS A 29 -4.12 -4.14 6.89
CA LYS A 29 -4.10 -2.78 7.43
C LYS A 29 -2.78 -2.51 8.13
N ILE A 30 -2.29 -1.28 7.99
CA ILE A 30 -1.17 -0.75 8.76
C ILE A 30 -1.68 0.51 9.47
N GLN A 31 -1.31 0.67 10.73
CA GLN A 31 -1.65 1.84 11.51
C GLN A 31 -0.43 2.32 12.29
N ALA A 32 -0.05 3.58 12.08
CA ALA A 32 1.04 4.22 12.79
C ALA A 32 0.51 5.20 13.85
N ASN A 33 1.37 5.55 14.81
CA ASN A 33 1.16 6.63 15.79
C ASN A 33 -0.13 6.49 16.62
N MET A 34 -0.54 5.27 16.96
CA MET A 34 -1.68 5.04 17.86
C MET A 34 -1.45 5.62 19.26
N ASN A 35 -0.18 5.72 19.68
CA ASN A 35 0.23 6.40 20.90
C ASN A 35 1.16 7.55 20.54
N LYS A 36 0.78 8.79 20.89
CA LYS A 36 1.60 9.99 20.63
C LYS A 36 2.95 9.96 21.35
N ALA A 37 3.06 9.24 22.47
CA ALA A 37 4.28 9.10 23.25
C ALA A 37 5.28 8.08 22.65
N HIS A 38 4.76 7.10 21.91
CA HIS A 38 5.55 6.07 21.24
C HIS A 38 5.15 6.01 19.78
N ARG A 39 6.11 6.15 18.90
CA ARG A 39 5.89 6.04 17.43
C ARG A 39 5.68 4.57 17.05
N ASP A 40 4.60 4.00 17.56
CA ASP A 40 4.24 2.62 17.30
C ASP A 40 3.63 2.48 15.91
N ARG A 41 4.08 1.50 15.16
CA ARG A 41 3.47 1.06 13.92
C ARG A 41 3.05 -0.39 14.09
N ILE A 42 1.78 -0.67 13.79
CA ILE A 42 1.19 -2.00 13.91
C ILE A 42 0.70 -2.44 12.54
N ALA A 43 1.12 -3.63 12.13
CA ALA A 43 0.57 -4.33 10.98
C ALA A 43 -0.52 -5.30 11.46
N PHE A 44 -1.72 -5.17 10.90
CA PHE A 44 -2.85 -6.06 11.16
C PHE A 44 -2.87 -7.13 10.10
N MET A 45 -2.85 -8.38 10.55
CA MET A 45 -2.82 -9.56 9.71
C MET A 45 -4.05 -10.41 9.95
N ARG A 46 -4.68 -10.88 8.86
CA ARG A 46 -5.68 -11.93 8.94
C ARG A 46 -5.02 -13.28 8.69
N ILE A 47 -5.21 -14.22 9.60
CA ILE A 47 -4.74 -15.58 9.44
C ILE A 47 -5.66 -16.31 8.46
N CYS A 48 -5.09 -16.86 7.39
CA CYS A 48 -5.80 -17.56 6.33
C CYS A 48 -5.78 -19.07 6.51
N SER A 49 -4.72 -19.62 7.10
CA SER A 49 -4.58 -21.05 7.38
C SER A 49 -3.64 -21.32 8.54
N GLY A 50 -3.76 -22.50 9.12
CA GLY A 50 -2.88 -23.00 10.14
C GLY A 50 -2.99 -22.28 11.49
N LYS A 51 -1.91 -22.31 12.23
CA LYS A 51 -1.79 -21.77 13.57
C LYS A 51 -0.60 -20.82 13.67
N PHE A 52 -0.85 -19.60 14.13
CA PHE A 52 0.20 -18.69 14.55
C PHE A 52 0.75 -19.13 15.92
N GLU A 53 2.05 -19.16 16.06
CA GLU A 53 2.76 -19.41 17.34
C GLU A 53 3.77 -18.30 17.59
N ARG A 54 3.73 -17.76 18.81
CA ARG A 54 4.68 -16.74 19.25
C ARG A 54 6.11 -17.32 19.22
N ASP A 55 7.07 -16.45 18.86
CA ASP A 55 8.50 -16.79 18.78
C ASP A 55 8.90 -17.77 17.65
N HIS A 56 7.93 -18.22 16.85
CA HIS A 56 8.19 -18.96 15.63
C HIS A 56 8.66 -18.02 14.50
N GLU A 57 9.46 -18.55 13.56
CA GLU A 57 9.96 -17.82 12.39
C GLU A 57 9.06 -18.04 11.18
N TYR A 58 8.64 -16.96 10.57
CA TYR A 58 7.79 -16.94 9.39
C TYR A 58 8.48 -16.25 8.23
N LEU A 59 8.19 -16.67 7.02
CA LEU A 59 8.64 -16.04 5.79
C LEU A 59 7.76 -14.83 5.48
N HIS A 60 8.36 -13.66 5.33
CA HIS A 60 7.78 -12.50 4.68
C HIS A 60 8.05 -12.63 3.19
N VAL A 61 7.03 -13.01 2.42
CA VAL A 61 7.17 -13.42 1.02
C VAL A 61 7.71 -12.30 0.15
N GLN A 62 7.10 -11.12 0.19
CA GLN A 62 7.50 -9.95 -0.60
C GLN A 62 8.88 -9.41 -0.20
N GLY A 63 9.24 -9.52 1.07
CA GLY A 63 10.56 -9.11 1.56
C GLY A 63 11.66 -10.18 1.39
N GLY A 64 11.29 -11.40 1.02
CA GLY A 64 12.23 -12.52 0.83
C GLY A 64 13.02 -12.91 2.09
N LYS A 65 12.51 -12.59 3.28
CA LYS A 65 13.21 -12.76 4.56
C LYS A 65 12.37 -13.49 5.59
N THR A 66 13.02 -14.35 6.38
CA THR A 66 12.42 -14.95 7.57
C THR A 66 12.52 -14.01 8.75
N LEU A 67 11.47 -13.90 9.52
CA LEU A 67 11.40 -13.02 10.69
C LEU A 67 10.47 -13.58 11.77
N LYS A 68 10.68 -13.13 13.00
CA LYS A 68 9.74 -13.36 14.12
C LYS A 68 8.79 -12.18 14.21
N LEU A 69 7.50 -12.48 14.31
CA LEU A 69 6.49 -11.44 14.50
C LEU A 69 6.54 -10.91 15.93
N ALA A 70 6.95 -9.65 16.06
CA ALA A 70 7.19 -9.04 17.37
C ALA A 70 5.88 -8.56 18.00
N GLN A 71 5.77 -8.74 19.33
CA GLN A 71 4.65 -8.26 20.16
C GLN A 71 3.26 -8.58 19.57
N PRO A 72 2.96 -9.88 19.28
CA PRO A 72 1.67 -10.24 18.72
C PRO A 72 0.56 -9.93 19.71
N GLN A 73 -0.46 -9.19 19.24
CA GLN A 73 -1.55 -8.70 20.07
C GLN A 73 -2.88 -9.04 19.41
N GLN A 74 -3.85 -9.39 20.22
CA GLN A 74 -5.24 -9.40 19.82
C GLN A 74 -5.91 -8.12 20.34
N LEU A 75 -6.64 -7.45 19.46
CA LEU A 75 -7.37 -6.25 19.82
C LEU A 75 -8.80 -6.63 20.19
N MET A 76 -9.14 -6.47 21.46
CA MET A 76 -10.51 -6.56 21.96
C MET A 76 -10.95 -5.19 22.45
N ALA A 77 -11.63 -4.44 21.61
CA ALA A 77 -12.05 -3.06 21.84
C ALA A 77 -10.84 -2.14 22.15
N GLN A 78 -10.72 -1.63 23.38
CA GLN A 78 -9.60 -0.77 23.79
C GLN A 78 -8.44 -1.53 24.46
N GLU A 79 -8.63 -2.81 24.76
CA GLU A 79 -7.62 -3.63 25.43
C GLU A 79 -6.72 -4.33 24.40
N ARG A 80 -5.43 -4.37 24.70
CA ARG A 80 -4.40 -5.07 23.94
C ARG A 80 -3.90 -6.23 24.80
N ALA A 81 -4.20 -7.44 24.37
CA ALA A 81 -3.68 -8.64 25.03
C ALA A 81 -2.57 -9.24 24.16
N ILE A 82 -1.41 -9.50 24.76
CA ILE A 82 -0.36 -10.28 24.11
C ILE A 82 -0.85 -11.71 23.99
N ILE A 83 -0.72 -12.28 22.79
CA ILE A 83 -1.17 -13.65 22.51
C ILE A 83 0.03 -14.54 22.19
N ASN A 84 -0.12 -15.81 22.55
CA ASN A 84 0.88 -16.83 22.23
C ASN A 84 0.52 -17.63 20.99
N GLU A 85 -0.77 -17.73 20.68
CA GLU A 85 -1.29 -18.49 19.54
C GLU A 85 -2.57 -17.85 19.00
N ALA A 86 -2.82 -18.06 17.70
CA ALA A 86 -4.04 -17.67 17.00
C ALA A 86 -4.27 -18.59 15.80
N TYR A 87 -5.49 -18.65 15.30
CA TYR A 87 -5.93 -19.64 14.32
C TYR A 87 -6.49 -19.00 13.07
N ALA A 88 -6.68 -19.79 12.01
CA ALA A 88 -7.31 -19.35 10.78
C ALA A 88 -8.64 -18.63 11.05
N GLY A 89 -8.78 -17.43 10.49
CA GLY A 89 -9.92 -16.53 10.71
C GLY A 89 -9.66 -15.43 11.75
N ASP A 90 -8.69 -15.60 12.65
CA ASP A 90 -8.31 -14.58 13.61
C ASP A 90 -7.58 -13.40 12.95
N ILE A 91 -7.67 -12.25 13.62
CA ILE A 91 -6.91 -11.05 13.29
C ILE A 91 -5.91 -10.80 14.42
N ILE A 92 -4.65 -10.67 14.05
CA ILE A 92 -3.57 -10.31 14.97
C ILE A 92 -2.93 -9.00 14.55
N GLY A 93 -2.54 -8.18 15.53
CA GLY A 93 -1.69 -7.01 15.32
C GLY A 93 -0.27 -7.33 15.73
N VAL A 94 0.72 -7.00 14.92
CA VAL A 94 2.14 -7.18 15.24
C VAL A 94 2.87 -5.85 15.12
N PHE A 95 3.88 -5.65 15.96
CA PHE A 95 4.75 -4.49 15.83
C PHE A 95 5.46 -4.52 14.47
N ASP A 96 5.39 -3.40 13.75
CA ASP A 96 6.00 -3.24 12.45
C ASP A 96 7.15 -2.22 12.52
N PRO A 97 8.41 -2.64 12.34
CA PRO A 97 9.54 -1.71 12.26
C PRO A 97 9.59 -0.91 10.96
N GLY A 98 8.57 -1.01 10.10
CA GLY A 98 8.47 -0.32 8.82
C GLY A 98 8.81 -1.22 7.62
N ILE A 99 8.66 -2.54 7.79
CA ILE A 99 8.98 -3.54 6.75
C ILE A 99 7.75 -4.08 6.03
N PHE A 100 6.56 -3.98 6.63
CA PHE A 100 5.33 -4.50 6.03
C PHE A 100 4.63 -3.46 5.17
N SER A 101 3.98 -3.95 4.14
CA SER A 101 3.04 -3.23 3.28
C SER A 101 1.68 -3.92 3.27
N ILE A 102 0.61 -3.17 2.96
CA ILE A 102 -0.72 -3.75 2.78
C ILE A 102 -0.67 -4.70 1.59
N GLY A 103 -1.20 -5.92 1.78
CA GLY A 103 -1.16 -7.00 0.80
C GLY A 103 -0.01 -7.98 0.98
N ASP A 104 0.96 -7.70 1.86
CA ASP A 104 2.07 -8.62 2.13
C ASP A 104 1.58 -9.95 2.69
N THR A 105 2.24 -11.02 2.26
CA THR A 105 2.00 -12.39 2.71
C THR A 105 3.05 -12.82 3.71
N ILE A 106 2.59 -13.39 4.80
CA ILE A 106 3.42 -14.01 5.84
C ILE A 106 3.02 -15.48 5.94
N CYS A 107 3.95 -16.39 5.82
CA CYS A 107 3.65 -17.82 5.86
C CYS A 107 4.80 -18.66 6.43
N ASP A 108 4.52 -19.93 6.69
CA ASP A 108 5.58 -20.92 6.94
C ASP A 108 6.49 -21.01 5.71
N ALA A 109 7.81 -21.02 5.94
CA ALA A 109 8.81 -20.99 4.87
C ALA A 109 8.66 -22.15 3.84
N LYS A 110 8.03 -23.24 4.24
CA LYS A 110 7.77 -24.40 3.37
C LYS A 110 6.55 -24.23 2.48
N LEU A 111 5.61 -23.35 2.86
CA LEU A 111 4.35 -23.19 2.15
C LEU A 111 4.51 -22.38 0.84
N ARG A 112 5.37 -21.36 0.84
CA ARG A 112 5.68 -20.50 -0.32
C ARG A 112 4.44 -20.00 -1.07
N VAL A 113 3.38 -19.67 -0.34
CA VAL A 113 2.15 -19.11 -0.91
C VAL A 113 2.27 -17.60 -0.98
N ARG A 114 1.70 -16.99 -2.04
CA ARG A 114 1.56 -15.54 -2.17
C ARG A 114 0.09 -15.21 -2.40
N PHE A 115 -0.49 -14.43 -1.49
CA PHE A 115 -1.85 -13.93 -1.67
C PHE A 115 -1.86 -12.80 -2.69
N GLU A 116 -2.94 -12.76 -3.49
CA GLU A 116 -3.21 -11.60 -4.31
C GLU A 116 -3.40 -10.38 -3.41
N GLY A 117 -2.84 -9.24 -3.84
CA GLY A 117 -2.94 -8.00 -3.10
C GLY A 117 -4.38 -7.54 -2.91
N ILE A 118 -4.59 -6.63 -1.96
CA ILE A 118 -5.89 -5.98 -1.79
C ILE A 118 -6.02 -4.95 -2.91
N PRO A 119 -7.10 -5.00 -3.73
CA PRO A 119 -7.32 -3.99 -4.76
C PRO A 119 -7.32 -2.60 -4.15
N THR A 120 -6.50 -1.72 -4.69
CA THR A 120 -6.49 -0.31 -4.30
C THR A 120 -7.37 0.46 -5.28
N PHE A 121 -8.33 1.23 -4.76
CA PHE A 121 -9.17 2.07 -5.61
C PHE A 121 -8.31 3.12 -6.31
N ALA A 122 -8.55 3.30 -7.61
CA ALA A 122 -7.91 4.37 -8.35
C ALA A 122 -8.31 5.73 -7.75
N PRO A 123 -7.37 6.65 -7.50
CA PRO A 123 -7.71 7.99 -7.06
C PRO A 123 -8.46 8.77 -8.14
N GLU A 124 -9.43 9.56 -7.71
CA GLU A 124 -10.24 10.44 -8.57
C GLU A 124 -9.89 11.92 -8.38
N HIS A 125 -9.18 12.24 -7.30
CA HIS A 125 -8.76 13.60 -6.96
C HIS A 125 -7.24 13.64 -6.77
N PHE A 126 -6.63 14.70 -7.30
CA PHE A 126 -5.18 14.87 -7.26
C PHE A 126 -4.79 16.26 -6.77
N SER A 127 -3.78 16.33 -5.93
CA SER A 127 -3.19 17.59 -5.46
C SER A 127 -1.67 17.46 -5.39
N VAL A 128 -0.98 18.55 -5.67
CA VAL A 128 0.44 18.68 -5.33
C VAL A 128 0.55 19.23 -3.92
N ILE A 129 1.37 18.61 -3.11
CA ILE A 129 1.72 19.09 -1.78
C ILE A 129 3.21 19.34 -1.64
N SER A 130 3.57 20.35 -0.89
CA SER A 130 4.95 20.66 -0.52
C SER A 130 5.03 21.18 0.91
N GLN A 131 6.15 21.00 1.57
CA GLN A 131 6.38 21.58 2.89
C GLN A 131 6.54 23.10 2.82
N VAL A 132 6.00 23.82 3.82
CA VAL A 132 6.20 25.28 3.96
C VAL A 132 7.63 25.56 4.39
N ASP A 133 8.15 24.80 5.36
CA ASP A 133 9.50 24.93 5.89
C ASP A 133 10.44 23.92 5.22
N THR A 134 11.37 24.42 4.42
CA THR A 134 12.34 23.59 3.68
C THR A 134 13.27 22.78 4.59
N MET A 135 13.51 23.22 5.83
CA MET A 135 14.33 22.49 6.80
C MET A 135 13.64 21.21 7.29
N LYS A 136 12.33 21.11 7.15
CA LYS A 136 11.53 19.94 7.55
C LYS A 136 11.37 18.90 6.44
N ARG A 137 12.13 18.97 5.36
CA ARG A 137 12.03 18.06 4.21
C ARG A 137 12.05 16.58 4.61
N LYS A 138 12.98 16.16 5.47
CA LYS A 138 13.08 14.75 5.90
C LYS A 138 11.82 14.28 6.65
N GLN A 139 11.28 15.14 7.50
CA GLN A 139 10.03 14.84 8.23
C GLN A 139 8.84 14.80 7.27
N PHE A 140 8.79 15.72 6.28
CA PHE A 140 7.74 15.75 5.26
C PHE A 140 7.72 14.43 4.46
N VAL A 141 8.84 14.04 3.86
CA VAL A 141 8.93 12.79 3.10
C VAL A 141 8.53 11.59 3.98
N LYS A 142 9.06 11.52 5.20
CA LYS A 142 8.71 10.45 6.15
C LYS A 142 7.21 10.43 6.46
N GLY A 143 6.61 11.58 6.78
CA GLY A 143 5.20 11.68 7.15
C GLY A 143 4.28 11.27 6.01
N VAL A 144 4.50 11.83 4.82
CA VAL A 144 3.69 11.51 3.63
C VAL A 144 3.81 10.04 3.26
N THR A 145 5.03 9.48 3.26
CA THR A 145 5.26 8.06 2.97
C THR A 145 4.56 7.15 3.98
N GLN A 146 4.65 7.46 5.28
CA GLN A 146 3.99 6.64 6.30
C GLN A 146 2.46 6.66 6.17
N ILE A 147 1.86 7.83 5.93
CA ILE A 147 0.40 7.96 5.73
C ILE A 147 -0.04 7.22 4.46
N ALA A 148 0.76 7.26 3.39
CA ALA A 148 0.48 6.50 2.17
C ALA A 148 0.55 4.99 2.40
N GLN A 149 1.53 4.52 3.16
CA GLN A 149 1.66 3.10 3.51
C GLN A 149 0.50 2.56 4.36
N GLU A 150 -0.22 3.43 5.06
CA GLU A 150 -1.45 3.08 5.76
C GLU A 150 -2.67 2.95 4.81
N GLY A 151 -2.50 3.26 3.52
CA GLY A 151 -3.54 3.14 2.50
C GLY A 151 -4.56 4.29 2.48
N ALA A 152 -4.34 5.36 3.25
CA ALA A 152 -5.26 6.50 3.29
C ALA A 152 -5.20 7.37 2.03
N ILE A 153 -4.04 7.43 1.39
CA ILE A 153 -3.74 8.19 0.17
C ILE A 153 -2.75 7.40 -0.69
N GLN A 154 -2.64 7.78 -1.94
CA GLN A 154 -1.57 7.33 -2.83
C GLN A 154 -0.64 8.50 -3.13
N ILE A 155 0.66 8.23 -3.25
CA ILE A 155 1.66 9.26 -3.56
C ILE A 155 2.39 8.92 -4.85
N PHE A 156 2.62 9.96 -5.63
CA PHE A 156 3.30 9.89 -6.90
C PHE A 156 4.33 11.02 -7.00
N HIS A 157 5.33 10.83 -7.81
CA HIS A 157 6.30 11.88 -8.11
C HIS A 157 6.55 11.95 -9.62
N GLU A 158 6.96 13.11 -10.09
CA GLU A 158 7.42 13.24 -11.46
C GLU A 158 8.83 12.62 -11.55
N PRO A 159 9.07 11.80 -12.57
CA PRO A 159 10.41 11.23 -12.77
C PRO A 159 11.47 12.34 -12.87
N ASN A 160 12.62 12.08 -12.26
CA ASN A 160 13.74 13.03 -12.17
C ASN A 160 13.45 14.30 -11.34
N SER A 161 12.31 14.43 -10.71
CA SER A 161 12.04 15.48 -9.72
C SER A 161 12.44 15.01 -8.31
N GLY A 162 12.89 15.95 -7.47
CA GLY A 162 13.08 15.64 -6.05
C GLY A 162 11.75 15.48 -5.33
N MET A 163 11.77 14.89 -4.12
CA MET A 163 10.60 14.78 -3.24
C MET A 163 10.24 16.11 -2.55
N GLU A 164 10.48 17.23 -3.20
CA GLU A 164 10.11 18.57 -2.69
C GLU A 164 8.64 18.86 -2.92
N GLU A 165 8.14 18.39 -4.05
CA GLU A 165 6.72 18.36 -4.38
C GLU A 165 6.29 16.92 -4.60
N VAL A 166 5.18 16.53 -3.99
CA VAL A 166 4.61 15.19 -4.10
C VAL A 166 3.19 15.32 -4.65
N ILE A 167 2.88 14.55 -5.67
CA ILE A 167 1.51 14.40 -6.16
C ILE A 167 0.82 13.40 -5.24
N VAL A 168 -0.31 13.82 -4.68
CA VAL A 168 -1.16 12.96 -3.84
C VAL A 168 -2.43 12.67 -4.60
N GLY A 169 -2.78 11.39 -4.67
CA GLY A 169 -4.06 10.91 -5.17
C GLY A 169 -4.95 10.41 -4.03
N ALA A 170 -6.22 10.75 -4.09
CA ALA A 170 -7.24 10.35 -3.12
C ALA A 170 -8.54 9.98 -3.82
N VAL A 171 -9.31 9.07 -3.20
CA VAL A 171 -10.65 8.69 -3.70
C VAL A 171 -11.67 9.79 -3.38
N GLY A 172 -11.48 10.51 -2.28
CA GLY A 172 -12.36 11.60 -1.87
C GLY A 172 -11.60 12.80 -1.30
N VAL A 173 -12.14 14.00 -1.50
CA VAL A 173 -11.50 15.28 -1.11
C VAL A 173 -11.20 15.39 0.39
N LEU A 174 -12.00 14.76 1.25
CA LEU A 174 -11.78 14.78 2.70
C LEU A 174 -10.47 14.09 3.12
N GLN A 175 -9.95 13.19 2.29
CA GLN A 175 -8.67 12.53 2.58
C GLN A 175 -7.50 13.53 2.57
N PHE A 176 -7.58 14.60 1.79
CA PHE A 176 -6.58 15.67 1.82
C PHE A 176 -6.62 16.49 3.12
N GLU A 177 -7.80 16.73 3.66
CA GLU A 177 -7.93 17.43 4.95
C GLU A 177 -7.37 16.57 6.09
N VAL A 178 -7.64 15.27 6.06
CA VAL A 178 -7.08 14.31 7.01
C VAL A 178 -5.56 14.26 6.89
N LEU A 179 -5.02 14.23 5.66
CA LEU A 179 -3.58 14.27 5.41
C LEU A 179 -2.94 15.52 6.01
N GLU A 180 -3.49 16.69 5.73
CA GLU A 180 -3.00 17.98 6.24
C GLU A 180 -3.04 18.02 7.78
N TYR A 181 -4.16 17.62 8.37
CA TYR A 181 -4.31 17.51 9.82
C TYR A 181 -3.27 16.59 10.44
N ARG A 182 -3.04 15.42 9.85
CA ARG A 182 -2.08 14.42 10.36
C ARG A 182 -0.64 14.90 10.22
N LEU A 183 -0.27 15.47 9.07
CA LEU A 183 1.08 16.03 8.87
C LEU A 183 1.38 17.12 9.89
N LYS A 184 0.41 17.99 10.20
CA LYS A 184 0.55 19.03 11.20
C LYS A 184 0.66 18.49 12.62
N ASN A 185 -0.25 17.60 13.03
CA ASN A 185 -0.37 17.17 14.42
C ASN A 185 0.52 16.00 14.82
N GLU A 186 0.89 15.12 13.88
CA GLU A 186 1.73 13.95 14.15
C GLU A 186 3.21 14.21 13.78
N TYR A 187 3.45 15.02 12.75
CA TYR A 187 4.80 15.26 12.22
C TYR A 187 5.28 16.70 12.40
N ASN A 188 4.42 17.61 12.89
CA ASN A 188 4.70 19.05 13.05
C ASN A 188 5.12 19.72 11.73
N ILE A 189 4.39 19.43 10.65
CA ILE A 189 4.65 19.92 9.29
C ILE A 189 3.43 20.69 8.79
N ASP A 190 3.66 21.92 8.40
CA ASP A 190 2.70 22.70 7.63
C ASP A 190 2.99 22.51 6.13
N ILE A 191 1.94 22.28 5.34
CA ILE A 191 2.05 22.06 3.90
C ILE A 191 1.34 23.16 3.11
N ARG A 192 1.77 23.31 1.85
CA ARG A 192 1.01 23.99 0.81
C ARG A 192 0.38 22.93 -0.08
N ARG A 193 -0.89 23.10 -0.40
CA ARG A 193 -1.63 22.21 -1.31
C ARG A 193 -2.12 23.02 -2.51
N ARG A 194 -2.02 22.41 -3.69
CA ARG A 194 -2.56 22.93 -4.93
C ARG A 194 -3.25 21.79 -5.66
N ASP A 195 -4.56 21.93 -5.83
CA ASP A 195 -5.36 20.93 -6.51
C ASP A 195 -5.01 20.87 -8.02
N LEU A 196 -5.05 19.66 -8.56
CA LEU A 196 -4.80 19.37 -9.97
C LEU A 196 -6.10 18.97 -10.66
N SER A 197 -6.20 19.26 -11.94
CA SER A 197 -7.39 18.96 -12.75
C SER A 197 -7.44 17.53 -13.30
N TYR A 198 -6.59 16.64 -12.83
CA TYR A 198 -6.60 15.23 -13.21
C TYR A 198 -7.74 14.49 -12.51
N SER A 199 -8.35 13.53 -13.24
CA SER A 199 -9.46 12.72 -12.73
C SER A 199 -9.24 11.22 -12.94
N TYR A 200 -8.24 10.83 -13.72
CA TYR A 200 -7.98 9.43 -14.05
C TYR A 200 -6.51 9.12 -13.88
N ILE A 201 -6.25 7.88 -13.48
CA ILE A 201 -4.90 7.31 -13.43
C ILE A 201 -4.90 5.93 -14.09
N ARG A 202 -3.81 5.59 -14.77
CA ARG A 202 -3.61 4.29 -15.41
C ARG A 202 -2.17 3.83 -15.21
N TRP A 203 -2.00 2.56 -14.88
CA TRP A 203 -0.72 1.90 -14.79
C TRP A 203 -0.25 1.45 -16.16
N ILE A 204 1.00 1.71 -16.52
CA ILE A 204 1.62 1.20 -17.75
C ILE A 204 2.00 -0.25 -17.47
N THR A 205 1.33 -1.20 -18.15
CA THR A 205 1.53 -2.65 -17.96
C THR A 205 2.27 -3.31 -19.13
N SER A 206 2.52 -2.58 -20.21
CA SER A 206 3.32 -3.06 -21.34
C SER A 206 4.80 -3.12 -20.97
N GLU A 207 5.40 -4.32 -21.07
CA GLU A 207 6.83 -4.52 -20.84
C GLU A 207 7.71 -3.72 -21.80
N GLY A 208 8.83 -3.19 -21.29
CA GLY A 208 9.82 -2.46 -22.08
C GLY A 208 9.35 -1.12 -22.62
N THR A 209 8.19 -0.61 -22.21
CA THR A 209 7.71 0.70 -22.61
C THR A 209 8.57 1.81 -21.99
N ASP A 210 9.18 2.63 -22.84
CA ASP A 210 9.82 3.87 -22.42
C ASP A 210 8.78 5.00 -22.31
N PRO A 211 8.41 5.44 -21.08
CA PRO A 211 7.41 6.48 -20.93
C PRO A 211 7.81 7.83 -21.53
N THR A 212 9.12 8.08 -21.71
CA THR A 212 9.64 9.32 -22.28
C THR A 212 9.40 9.41 -23.81
N ALA A 213 9.24 8.27 -24.47
CA ALA A 213 9.00 8.16 -25.89
C ALA A 213 7.51 8.18 -26.27
N LEU A 214 6.61 8.18 -25.28
CA LEU A 214 5.17 8.15 -25.51
C LEU A 214 4.66 9.47 -26.11
N ASN A 215 3.80 9.35 -27.13
CA ASN A 215 3.07 10.47 -27.69
C ASN A 215 1.80 10.74 -26.88
N LEU A 216 1.90 11.63 -25.92
CA LEU A 216 0.84 11.97 -24.98
C LEU A 216 0.17 13.30 -25.33
N ALA A 217 -1.09 13.45 -24.96
CA ALA A 217 -1.78 14.73 -25.00
C ALA A 217 -1.16 15.70 -23.96
N SER A 218 -1.25 17.00 -24.22
CA SER A 218 -0.64 18.03 -23.36
C SER A 218 -1.19 18.08 -21.93
N ASP A 219 -2.38 17.50 -21.72
CA ASP A 219 -3.06 17.39 -20.44
C ASP A 219 -2.85 16.02 -19.76
N THR A 220 -1.90 15.23 -20.25
CA THR A 220 -1.50 13.94 -19.67
C THR A 220 -0.12 14.09 -19.05
N LYS A 221 0.07 13.50 -17.88
CA LYS A 221 1.35 13.54 -17.20
C LYS A 221 1.82 12.14 -16.83
N TRP A 222 3.09 11.88 -17.07
CA TRP A 222 3.78 10.69 -16.59
C TRP A 222 4.25 10.90 -15.15
N VAL A 223 3.95 9.93 -14.29
CA VAL A 223 4.35 9.90 -12.87
C VAL A 223 4.82 8.49 -12.49
N GLN A 224 5.51 8.41 -11.37
CA GLN A 224 5.89 7.13 -10.75
C GLN A 224 5.33 7.05 -9.34
N ASP A 225 4.92 5.85 -8.93
CA ASP A 225 4.59 5.58 -7.53
C ASP A 225 5.87 5.38 -6.70
N PHE A 226 5.72 5.13 -5.39
CA PHE A 226 6.85 4.93 -4.49
C PHE A 226 7.58 3.58 -4.72
N ARG A 227 7.01 2.67 -5.51
CA ARG A 227 7.63 1.39 -5.92
C ARG A 227 8.37 1.50 -7.25
N GLY A 228 8.26 2.64 -7.92
CA GLY A 228 8.88 2.89 -9.21
C GLY A 228 8.05 2.46 -10.42
N HIS A 229 6.78 2.07 -10.22
CA HIS A 229 5.89 1.77 -11.33
C HIS A 229 5.59 3.04 -12.12
N ASN A 230 5.52 2.90 -13.44
CA ASN A 230 5.17 4.00 -14.34
C ASN A 230 3.67 4.10 -14.51
N LEU A 231 3.13 5.31 -14.34
CA LEU A 231 1.72 5.62 -14.46
C LEU A 231 1.50 6.87 -15.29
N LEU A 232 0.31 6.96 -15.87
CA LEU A 232 -0.17 8.17 -16.54
C LEU A 232 -1.38 8.72 -15.79
N ILE A 233 -1.41 10.02 -15.56
CA ILE A 233 -2.57 10.74 -15.04
C ILE A 233 -3.18 11.62 -16.14
N PHE A 234 -4.52 11.62 -16.21
CA PHE A 234 -5.28 12.20 -17.29
C PHE A 234 -6.39 13.11 -16.77
N ASN A 235 -6.71 14.17 -17.51
CA ASN A 235 -7.84 15.04 -17.18
C ASN A 235 -9.18 14.42 -17.57
N ASN A 236 -9.20 13.63 -18.64
CA ASN A 236 -10.44 13.11 -19.24
C ASN A 236 -10.19 11.80 -20.01
N GLU A 237 -11.27 11.09 -20.33
CA GLU A 237 -11.21 9.82 -21.06
C GLU A 237 -10.71 9.94 -22.51
N TRP A 238 -10.86 11.11 -23.14
CA TRP A 238 -10.36 11.31 -24.49
C TRP A 238 -8.84 11.20 -24.52
N SER A 239 -8.17 11.78 -23.55
CA SER A 239 -6.69 11.72 -23.42
C SER A 239 -6.19 10.29 -23.18
N ILE A 240 -6.97 9.44 -22.48
CA ILE A 240 -6.66 8.01 -22.34
C ILE A 240 -6.70 7.33 -23.72
N ARG A 241 -7.82 7.48 -24.44
CA ARG A 241 -7.97 6.90 -25.78
C ARG A 241 -6.92 7.42 -26.76
N TRP A 242 -6.55 8.69 -26.67
CA TRP A 242 -5.49 9.27 -27.45
C TRP A 242 -4.15 8.58 -27.19
N ALA A 243 -3.78 8.39 -25.93
CA ALA A 243 -2.54 7.71 -25.54
C ALA A 243 -2.47 6.29 -26.13
N GLU A 244 -3.55 5.51 -26.00
CA GLU A 244 -3.64 4.15 -26.54
C GLU A 244 -3.54 4.12 -28.08
N GLN A 245 -4.24 5.03 -28.77
CA GLN A 245 -4.24 5.09 -30.24
C GLN A 245 -2.91 5.55 -30.84
N LYS A 246 -2.20 6.45 -30.15
CA LYS A 246 -0.96 7.04 -30.66
C LYS A 246 0.29 6.24 -30.29
N ASN A 247 0.17 5.28 -29.39
CA ASN A 247 1.28 4.44 -28.94
C ASN A 247 0.94 2.96 -29.12
N PRO A 248 1.10 2.40 -30.33
CA PRO A 248 0.85 0.97 -30.57
C PRO A 248 1.70 0.09 -29.62
N GLY A 249 1.05 -0.82 -28.90
CA GLY A 249 1.69 -1.68 -27.90
C GLY A 249 1.64 -1.15 -26.48
N LEU A 250 1.19 0.09 -26.25
CA LEU A 250 0.91 0.59 -24.91
C LEU A 250 -0.33 -0.13 -24.33
N THR A 251 -0.17 -0.73 -23.17
CA THR A 251 -1.28 -1.28 -22.40
C THR A 251 -1.40 -0.54 -21.07
N LEU A 252 -2.65 -0.17 -20.74
CA LEU A 252 -2.97 0.61 -19.56
C LEU A 252 -3.96 -0.17 -18.68
N ALA A 253 -3.69 -0.26 -17.39
CA ALA A 253 -4.58 -0.89 -16.40
C ALA A 253 -5.18 0.15 -15.45
N GLU A 254 -6.42 -0.10 -15.02
CA GLU A 254 -7.10 0.75 -14.01
C GLU A 254 -6.67 0.46 -12.58
N PHE A 255 -6.10 -0.71 -12.35
CA PHE A 255 -5.68 -1.17 -11.04
C PHE A 255 -4.21 -1.60 -11.08
N SER A 256 -3.50 -1.35 -9.99
CA SER A 256 -2.20 -1.99 -9.77
C SER A 256 -2.44 -3.49 -9.61
N THR A 257 -1.97 -4.28 -10.56
CA THR A 257 -1.81 -5.72 -10.35
C THR A 257 -0.49 -5.92 -9.62
N ASN A 258 -0.53 -6.44 -8.40
CA ASN A 258 0.68 -6.79 -7.63
C ASN A 258 1.47 -7.97 -8.26
N GLN A 259 1.36 -8.17 -9.57
CA GLN A 259 2.02 -9.25 -10.30
C GLN A 259 3.44 -8.89 -10.76
N ASP A 260 3.84 -7.60 -10.67
CA ASP A 260 5.07 -7.12 -11.31
C ASP A 260 6.29 -7.06 -10.38
N ASP A 261 6.25 -7.67 -9.20
CA ASP A 261 7.42 -7.74 -8.29
C ASP A 261 8.34 -8.96 -8.57
N GLU A 262 8.33 -9.52 -9.79
CA GLU A 262 9.31 -10.50 -10.25
C GLU A 262 10.24 -9.88 -11.32
N ALA A 263 11.26 -9.16 -10.87
CA ALA A 263 12.45 -8.87 -11.65
C ALA A 263 13.68 -8.79 -10.73
#